data_994a81087f70114c3866599261f227d2
#
_entry.id   994a81087f70114c3866599261f227d2
#
_cell.length_a   1.000
_cell.length_b   1.000
_cell.length_c   1.000
_cell.angle_alpha   90.00
_cell.angle_beta   90.00
_cell.angle_gamma   90.00
#
_symmetry.space_group_name_H-M   'P 1'
#
loop_
_entity.id
_entity.type
_entity.pdbx_description
1 polymer ?
#
loop_
_entity_poly.entity_id
_entity_poly.type
_entity_poly.pdbx_seq_one_letter_code
_entity_poly.pdbx_strand_id
1 'polypeptide(L)'
;MQDVKVTFNNRVLEVKGPKGELELQTHPEVDLVIDDETLSVIRTNENTTKTALIGTTWKLINNMIHGVSQGFQKQLNLVGVGYRATLNQKELVLNLGHSHPIKYSLPDGISASVDANTKITLESSDKQLLGQVSAEIQKFRPPEPYKGKGVLFEGQKLKRKAGKSGKI
;
A
#
# COMPACT_ATOMS: atom_id res chain seq x y z
N MET A 1 13.06 -7.66 -18.87
CA MET A 1 12.84 -7.54 -17.40
C MET A 1 14.15 -7.97 -16.73
N GLN A 2 15.10 -7.06 -16.60
CA GLN A 2 16.51 -7.45 -16.38
C GLN A 2 16.85 -8.01 -14.98
N ASP A 3 16.00 -7.92 -13.96
CA ASP A 3 16.35 -8.38 -12.60
C ASP A 3 15.21 -9.10 -11.86
N VAL A 4 14.18 -9.53 -12.57
CA VAL A 4 13.03 -10.20 -11.95
C VAL A 4 12.88 -11.61 -12.50
N LYS A 5 12.92 -12.60 -11.61
CA LYS A 5 12.67 -14.00 -11.93
C LYS A 5 11.21 -14.33 -11.64
N VAL A 6 10.53 -14.87 -12.63
CA VAL A 6 9.12 -15.27 -12.53
C VAL A 6 9.01 -16.76 -12.71
N THR A 7 8.35 -17.46 -11.78
CA THR A 7 8.09 -18.89 -11.84
C THR A 7 6.61 -19.16 -11.61
N PHE A 8 6.02 -20.05 -12.40
CA PHE A 8 4.63 -20.43 -12.27
C PHE A 8 4.48 -21.94 -12.17
N ASN A 9 4.07 -22.43 -10.99
CA ASN A 9 3.87 -23.85 -10.73
C ASN A 9 2.58 -24.06 -9.92
N ASN A 10 1.80 -25.06 -10.26
CA ASN A 10 0.59 -25.44 -9.51
C ASN A 10 -0.34 -24.26 -9.20
N ARG A 11 -0.53 -23.33 -10.16
CA ARG A 11 -1.34 -22.10 -10.02
C ARG A 11 -0.83 -21.09 -8.99
N VAL A 12 0.40 -21.25 -8.54
CA VAL A 12 1.11 -20.26 -7.73
C VAL A 12 2.14 -19.57 -8.60
N LEU A 13 2.01 -18.27 -8.72
CA LEU A 13 2.99 -17.41 -9.37
C LEU A 13 3.92 -16.85 -8.30
N GLU A 14 5.19 -17.14 -8.42
CA GLU A 14 6.25 -16.55 -7.60
C GLU A 14 7.02 -15.53 -8.42
N VAL A 15 7.22 -14.36 -7.85
CA VAL A 15 7.98 -13.27 -8.47
C VAL A 15 9.08 -12.85 -7.51
N LYS A 16 10.34 -13.05 -7.92
CA LYS A 16 11.53 -12.71 -7.12
C LYS A 16 12.32 -11.58 -7.77
N GLY A 17 12.71 -10.62 -6.98
CA GLY A 17 13.48 -9.46 -7.44
C GLY A 17 14.39 -8.89 -6.35
N PRO A 18 15.08 -7.79 -6.65
CA PRO A 18 16.06 -7.18 -5.73
C PRO A 18 15.44 -6.67 -4.42
N LYS A 19 14.14 -6.33 -4.42
CA LYS A 19 13.45 -5.79 -3.24
C LYS A 19 12.61 -6.82 -2.47
N GLY A 20 12.64 -8.09 -2.88
CA GLY A 20 11.95 -9.17 -2.18
C GLY A 20 11.32 -10.17 -3.11
N GLU A 21 10.51 -11.04 -2.52
CA GLU A 21 9.74 -12.05 -3.23
C GLU A 21 8.26 -11.94 -2.86
N LEU A 22 7.41 -12.19 -3.83
CA LEU A 22 5.95 -12.17 -3.68
C LEU A 22 5.35 -13.39 -4.35
N GLU A 23 4.29 -13.91 -3.73
CA GLU A 23 3.54 -15.05 -4.24
C GLU A 23 2.09 -14.65 -4.51
N LEU A 24 1.52 -15.21 -5.57
CA LEU A 24 0.12 -15.02 -5.94
C LEU A 24 -0.50 -16.36 -6.34
N GLN A 25 -1.55 -16.76 -5.64
CA GLN A 25 -2.37 -17.87 -6.09
C GLN A 25 -3.36 -17.39 -7.15
N THR A 26 -3.25 -17.92 -8.36
CA THR A 26 -4.12 -17.55 -9.49
C THR A 26 -5.48 -18.22 -9.39
N HIS A 27 -6.51 -17.54 -9.90
CA HIS A 27 -7.87 -18.09 -9.97
C HIS A 27 -7.93 -19.30 -10.93
N PRO A 28 -8.75 -20.35 -10.65
CA PRO A 28 -8.87 -21.54 -11.48
C PRO A 28 -9.22 -21.30 -12.95
N GLU A 29 -9.93 -20.20 -13.24
CA GLU A 29 -10.38 -19.83 -14.60
C GLU A 29 -9.33 -19.02 -15.39
N VAL A 30 -8.18 -18.73 -14.78
CA VAL A 30 -7.09 -17.95 -15.40
C VAL A 30 -5.85 -18.81 -15.49
N ASP A 31 -5.20 -18.78 -16.62
CA ASP A 31 -3.91 -19.44 -16.85
C ASP A 31 -2.85 -18.43 -17.31
N LEU A 32 -1.59 -18.78 -17.11
CA LEU A 32 -0.45 -17.93 -17.41
C LEU A 32 0.46 -18.62 -18.41
N VAL A 33 0.81 -17.92 -19.46
CA VAL A 33 1.85 -18.34 -20.42
C VAL A 33 3.04 -17.42 -20.20
N ILE A 34 4.17 -18.03 -19.87
CA ILE A 34 5.44 -17.35 -19.64
C ILE A 34 6.36 -17.70 -20.79
N ASP A 35 6.69 -16.70 -21.60
CA ASP A 35 7.75 -16.76 -22.60
C ASP A 35 8.99 -16.03 -22.05
N ASP A 36 10.15 -16.17 -22.68
CA ASP A 36 11.42 -15.63 -22.19
C ASP A 36 11.37 -14.14 -21.83
N GLU A 37 10.58 -13.33 -22.53
CA GLU A 37 10.48 -11.88 -22.32
C GLU A 37 9.07 -11.41 -21.96
N THR A 38 8.04 -12.24 -22.13
CA THR A 38 6.65 -11.84 -21.98
C THR A 38 5.87 -12.78 -21.07
N LEU A 39 4.98 -12.21 -20.29
CA LEU A 39 4.02 -12.93 -19.49
C LEU A 39 2.60 -12.58 -19.99
N SER A 40 1.89 -13.59 -20.46
CA SER A 40 0.53 -13.45 -20.98
C SER A 40 -0.48 -14.11 -20.04
N VAL A 41 -1.55 -13.41 -19.78
CA VAL A 41 -2.68 -13.92 -18.96
C VAL A 41 -3.78 -14.36 -19.89
N ILE A 42 -4.09 -15.64 -19.87
CA ILE A 42 -5.08 -16.27 -20.76
C ILE A 42 -6.25 -16.89 -19.97
N ARG A 43 -7.31 -17.26 -20.69
CA ARG A 43 -8.44 -17.99 -20.11
C ARG A 43 -8.14 -19.48 -20.16
N THR A 44 -8.50 -20.20 -19.12
CA THR A 44 -8.43 -21.67 -19.12
C THR A 44 -9.49 -22.28 -20.04
N ASN A 45 -10.70 -21.65 -20.14
CA ASN A 45 -11.79 -22.11 -20.98
C ASN A 45 -12.42 -20.95 -21.76
N GLU A 46 -12.72 -21.16 -23.05
CA GLU A 46 -13.35 -20.16 -23.94
C GLU A 46 -14.78 -19.75 -23.50
N ASN A 47 -15.47 -20.63 -22.77
CA ASN A 47 -16.84 -20.38 -22.28
C ASN A 47 -16.88 -19.48 -21.04
N THR A 48 -15.73 -19.04 -20.50
CA THR A 48 -15.70 -18.18 -19.31
C THR A 48 -15.98 -16.74 -19.70
N THR A 49 -17.15 -16.23 -19.32
CA THR A 49 -17.61 -14.86 -19.60
C THR A 49 -16.92 -13.79 -18.70
N LYS A 50 -16.12 -14.22 -17.74
CA LYS A 50 -15.53 -13.33 -16.71
C LYS A 50 -14.23 -12.66 -17.17
N THR A 51 -14.31 -11.78 -18.15
CA THR A 51 -13.18 -10.96 -18.63
C THR A 51 -12.53 -10.13 -17.55
N ALA A 52 -13.28 -9.77 -16.51
CA ALA A 52 -12.80 -9.00 -15.37
C ALA A 52 -11.67 -9.70 -14.59
N LEU A 53 -11.69 -11.04 -14.48
CA LEU A 53 -10.66 -11.81 -13.78
C LEU A 53 -9.30 -11.70 -14.45
N ILE A 54 -9.24 -11.70 -15.78
CA ILE A 54 -8.00 -11.54 -16.56
C ILE A 54 -7.37 -10.19 -16.26
N GLY A 55 -8.16 -9.12 -16.35
CA GLY A 55 -7.68 -7.77 -16.08
C GLY A 55 -7.18 -7.58 -14.64
N THR A 56 -7.91 -8.17 -13.67
CA THR A 56 -7.51 -8.14 -12.25
C THR A 56 -6.20 -8.89 -12.03
N THR A 57 -6.09 -10.12 -12.54
CA THR A 57 -4.87 -10.94 -12.42
C THR A 57 -3.68 -10.27 -13.10
N TRP A 58 -3.88 -9.75 -14.32
CA TRP A 58 -2.84 -8.99 -15.01
C TRP A 58 -2.34 -7.80 -14.19
N LYS A 59 -3.27 -7.03 -13.59
CA LYS A 59 -2.91 -5.88 -12.76
C LYS A 59 -2.18 -6.26 -11.48
N LEU A 60 -2.57 -7.38 -10.84
CA LEU A 60 -1.88 -7.91 -9.66
C LEU A 60 -0.46 -8.32 -10.02
N ILE A 61 -0.26 -9.07 -11.10
CA ILE A 61 1.05 -9.50 -11.58
C ILE A 61 1.95 -8.29 -11.90
N ASN A 62 1.41 -7.31 -12.61
CA ASN A 62 2.16 -6.09 -12.94
C ASN A 62 2.57 -5.31 -11.68
N ASN A 63 1.68 -5.24 -10.66
CA ASN A 63 2.03 -4.65 -9.37
C ASN A 63 3.13 -5.45 -8.66
N MET A 64 3.10 -6.78 -8.70
CA MET A 64 4.13 -7.63 -8.10
C MET A 64 5.50 -7.40 -8.76
N ILE A 65 5.56 -7.44 -10.09
CA ILE A 65 6.80 -7.20 -10.84
C ILE A 65 7.39 -5.82 -10.51
N HIS A 66 6.55 -4.78 -10.50
CA HIS A 66 6.98 -3.44 -10.15
C HIS A 66 7.43 -3.36 -8.68
N GLY A 67 6.69 -4.03 -7.78
CA GLY A 67 6.99 -4.04 -6.35
C GLY A 67 8.33 -4.70 -6.01
N VAL A 68 8.63 -5.86 -6.60
CA VAL A 68 9.91 -6.56 -6.34
C VAL A 68 11.10 -5.90 -7.04
N SER A 69 10.87 -5.11 -8.11
CA SER A 69 11.93 -4.41 -8.84
C SER A 69 12.22 -3.04 -8.22
N GLN A 70 11.23 -2.18 -8.09
CA GLN A 70 11.38 -0.78 -7.66
C GLN A 70 10.86 -0.55 -6.23
N GLY A 71 9.89 -1.33 -5.79
CA GLY A 71 9.15 -1.12 -4.56
C GLY A 71 8.06 -0.07 -4.70
N PHE A 72 7.24 0.01 -3.67
CA PHE A 72 6.23 1.03 -3.52
C PHE A 72 6.52 1.87 -2.28
N GLN A 73 6.21 3.16 -2.38
CA GLN A 73 6.36 4.11 -1.29
C GLN A 73 5.05 4.87 -1.08
N LYS A 74 4.68 5.10 0.16
CA LYS A 74 3.59 5.99 0.55
C LYS A 74 4.03 6.90 1.69
N GLN A 75 3.69 8.17 1.57
CA GLN A 75 3.96 9.17 2.60
C GLN A 75 2.68 9.61 3.28
N LEU A 76 2.76 9.73 4.61
CA LEU A 76 1.70 10.21 5.48
C LEU A 76 2.22 11.44 6.23
N ASN A 77 1.42 12.50 6.25
CA ASN A 77 1.73 13.74 6.94
C ASN A 77 0.82 13.89 8.17
N LEU A 78 1.42 14.13 9.32
CA LEU A 78 0.71 14.43 10.57
C LEU A 78 0.46 15.94 10.66
N VAL A 79 -0.79 16.35 10.62
CA VAL A 79 -1.20 17.76 10.70
C VAL A 79 -1.96 17.99 11.99
N GLY A 80 -1.37 18.78 12.89
CA GLY A 80 -1.97 19.12 14.18
C GLY A 80 -0.93 19.58 15.19
N VAL A 81 -1.31 20.48 16.08
CA VAL A 81 -0.42 20.95 17.15
C VAL A 81 -0.13 19.80 18.10
N GLY A 82 1.17 19.53 18.33
CA GLY A 82 1.61 18.44 19.20
C GLY A 82 1.54 17.03 18.58
N TYR A 83 1.11 16.89 17.31
CA TYR A 83 1.14 15.60 16.64
C TYR A 83 2.59 15.24 16.28
N ARG A 84 2.97 14.03 16.61
CA ARG A 84 4.32 13.53 16.32
C ARG A 84 4.30 12.01 16.17
N ALA A 85 5.21 11.51 15.36
CA ALA A 85 5.52 10.11 15.21
C ALA A 85 6.98 9.86 15.59
N THR A 86 7.25 8.71 16.18
CA THR A 86 8.59 8.19 16.40
C THR A 86 8.62 6.72 16.02
N LEU A 87 9.72 6.28 15.43
CA LEU A 87 9.92 4.89 15.06
C LEU A 87 10.93 4.26 16.00
N ASN A 88 10.53 3.17 16.67
CA ASN A 88 11.40 2.35 17.52
C ASN A 88 11.49 0.96 16.90
N GLN A 89 12.57 0.68 16.18
CA GLN A 89 12.73 -0.58 15.43
C GLN A 89 11.56 -0.85 14.48
N LYS A 90 10.65 -1.76 14.81
CA LYS A 90 9.43 -2.10 14.04
C LYS A 90 8.14 -1.54 14.66
N GLU A 91 8.23 -0.74 15.73
CA GLU A 91 7.08 -0.14 16.39
C GLU A 91 6.99 1.34 16.07
N LEU A 92 5.89 1.75 15.45
CA LEU A 92 5.57 3.15 15.18
C LEU A 92 4.75 3.71 16.35
N VAL A 93 5.31 4.68 17.07
CA VAL A 93 4.63 5.35 18.19
C VAL A 93 4.06 6.68 17.71
N LEU A 94 2.74 6.82 17.80
CA LEU A 94 1.98 7.95 17.28
C LEU A 94 1.33 8.75 18.43
N ASN A 95 1.68 10.01 18.54
CA ASN A 95 0.99 10.97 19.40
C ASN A 95 0.05 11.84 18.55
N LEU A 96 -1.23 11.52 18.57
CA LEU A 96 -2.24 12.13 17.72
C LEU A 96 -3.33 12.88 18.52
N GLY A 97 -2.97 13.38 19.72
CA GLY A 97 -3.90 14.08 20.60
C GLY A 97 -4.90 13.17 21.30
N HIS A 98 -4.57 11.89 21.44
CA HIS A 98 -5.26 10.97 22.36
C HIS A 98 -4.62 11.03 23.75
N SER A 99 -5.33 10.48 24.76
CA SER A 99 -4.84 10.45 26.16
C SER A 99 -3.54 9.64 26.30
N HIS A 100 -3.32 8.64 25.43
CA HIS A 100 -2.08 7.86 25.40
C HIS A 100 -1.52 7.77 23.98
N PRO A 101 -0.19 7.57 23.84
CA PRO A 101 0.41 7.30 22.54
C PRO A 101 -0.12 5.97 21.97
N ILE A 102 -0.38 5.96 20.69
CA ILE A 102 -0.77 4.74 19.96
C ILE A 102 0.51 4.05 19.53
N LYS A 103 0.65 2.78 19.87
CA LYS A 103 1.74 1.92 19.43
C LYS A 103 1.24 1.01 18.32
N TYR A 104 1.87 1.08 17.17
CA TYR A 104 1.52 0.28 16.00
C TYR A 104 2.73 -0.55 15.57
N SER A 105 2.63 -1.87 15.69
CA SER A 105 3.65 -2.80 15.19
C SER A 105 3.53 -2.93 13.69
N LEU A 106 4.60 -2.63 12.97
CA LEU A 106 4.66 -2.78 11.53
C LEU A 106 4.72 -4.28 11.17
N PRO A 107 3.87 -4.77 10.26
CA PRO A 107 3.96 -6.14 9.80
C PRO A 107 5.25 -6.37 9.00
N ASP A 108 5.63 -7.65 8.86
CA ASP A 108 6.77 -8.03 8.05
C ASP A 108 6.54 -7.63 6.58
N GLY A 109 7.62 -7.22 5.90
CA GLY A 109 7.56 -6.70 4.53
C GLY A 109 7.26 -5.21 4.41
N ILE A 110 7.07 -4.50 5.54
CA ILE A 110 6.97 -3.03 5.57
C ILE A 110 8.18 -2.43 6.28
N SER A 111 8.81 -1.47 5.64
CA SER A 111 9.77 -0.56 6.26
C SER A 111 9.15 0.81 6.42
N ALA A 112 9.53 1.51 7.48
CA ALA A 112 9.09 2.86 7.75
C ALA A 112 10.27 3.76 8.08
N SER A 113 10.16 5.02 7.72
CA SER A 113 11.03 6.10 8.18
C SER A 113 10.20 7.29 8.63
N VAL A 114 10.72 8.05 9.58
CA VAL A 114 10.03 9.22 10.13
C VAL A 114 10.93 10.43 10.00
N ASP A 115 10.49 11.42 9.23
CA ASP A 115 11.18 12.69 9.04
C ASP A 115 10.48 13.81 9.81
N ALA A 116 11.27 14.66 10.47
CA ALA A 116 10.80 15.81 11.23
C ALA A 116 9.67 15.47 12.24
N ASN A 117 9.55 14.22 12.69
CA ASN A 117 8.51 13.70 13.59
C ASN A 117 7.05 13.88 13.10
N THR A 118 6.86 14.37 11.90
CA THR A 118 5.53 14.65 11.33
C THR A 118 5.30 14.00 9.98
N LYS A 119 6.34 13.49 9.34
CA LYS A 119 6.27 12.85 8.04
C LYS A 119 6.68 11.39 8.18
N ILE A 120 5.76 10.49 7.85
CA ILE A 120 5.98 9.04 7.90
C ILE A 120 6.06 8.56 6.46
N THR A 121 7.17 7.94 6.11
CA THR A 121 7.35 7.28 4.82
C THR A 121 7.31 5.78 5.04
N LEU A 122 6.40 5.11 4.33
CA LEU A 122 6.24 3.65 4.35
C LEU A 122 6.69 3.09 3.01
N GLU A 123 7.44 1.99 3.04
CA GLU A 123 7.94 1.30 1.86
C GLU A 123 7.65 -0.20 1.94
N SER A 124 7.29 -0.80 0.80
CA SER A 124 7.07 -2.23 0.68
C SER A 124 7.19 -2.69 -0.78
N SER A 125 7.50 -3.96 -0.98
CA SER A 125 7.35 -4.64 -2.26
C SER A 125 5.87 -4.96 -2.55
N ASP A 126 5.05 -5.19 -1.52
CA ASP A 126 3.63 -5.46 -1.67
C ASP A 126 2.78 -4.17 -1.59
N LYS A 127 2.17 -3.82 -2.73
CA LYS A 127 1.27 -2.66 -2.84
C LYS A 127 0.00 -2.79 -1.99
N GLN A 128 -0.53 -4.00 -1.83
CA GLN A 128 -1.77 -4.24 -1.09
C GLN A 128 -1.50 -4.06 0.41
N LEU A 129 -0.46 -4.71 0.92
CA LEU A 129 -0.03 -4.59 2.31
C LEU A 129 0.31 -3.13 2.66
N LEU A 130 1.06 -2.44 1.80
CA LEU A 130 1.37 -1.02 1.96
C LEU A 130 0.11 -0.15 1.99
N GLY A 131 -0.86 -0.46 1.13
CA GLY A 131 -2.16 0.21 1.10
C GLY A 131 -2.93 0.03 2.38
N GLN A 132 -3.01 -1.20 2.88
CA GLN A 132 -3.70 -1.55 4.12
C GLN A 132 -3.08 -0.84 5.32
N VAL A 133 -1.77 -1.01 5.54
CA VAL A 133 -1.06 -0.40 6.68
C VAL A 133 -1.18 1.12 6.67
N SER A 134 -1.03 1.75 5.50
CA SER A 134 -1.19 3.21 5.40
C SER A 134 -2.60 3.69 5.74
N ALA A 135 -3.63 2.92 5.37
CA ALA A 135 -5.02 3.21 5.71
C ALA A 135 -5.31 2.98 7.21
N GLU A 136 -4.73 1.95 7.82
CA GLU A 136 -4.84 1.69 9.26
C GLU A 136 -4.23 2.82 10.07
N ILE A 137 -3.05 3.30 9.69
CA ILE A 137 -2.41 4.45 10.35
C ILE A 137 -3.27 5.70 10.22
N GLN A 138 -3.83 5.98 9.04
CA GLN A 138 -4.74 7.11 8.84
C GLN A 138 -6.00 7.00 9.70
N LYS A 139 -6.54 5.78 9.88
CA LYS A 139 -7.75 5.52 10.66
C LYS A 139 -7.61 5.89 12.14
N PHE A 140 -6.41 5.90 12.71
CA PHE A 140 -6.20 6.33 14.10
C PHE A 140 -6.59 7.79 14.33
N ARG A 141 -6.41 8.65 13.33
CA ARG A 141 -6.88 10.03 13.35
C ARG A 141 -7.17 10.52 11.93
N PRO A 142 -8.35 10.22 11.40
CA PRO A 142 -8.72 10.67 10.05
C PRO A 142 -8.76 12.20 9.99
N PRO A 143 -8.46 12.79 8.84
CA PRO A 143 -8.43 14.24 8.70
C PRO A 143 -9.81 14.83 8.89
N GLU A 144 -9.91 15.83 9.74
CA GLU A 144 -11.17 16.57 9.96
C GLU A 144 -11.42 17.59 8.82
N PRO A 145 -12.69 17.85 8.48
CA PRO A 145 -13.02 18.71 7.35
C PRO A 145 -12.91 20.21 7.64
N TYR A 146 -12.74 20.65 8.89
CA TYR A 146 -12.75 22.07 9.26
C TYR A 146 -11.34 22.66 9.24
N LYS A 147 -10.47 22.23 10.13
CA LYS A 147 -9.09 22.72 10.25
C LYS A 147 -8.09 21.82 9.49
N GLY A 148 -8.51 20.64 9.05
CA GLY A 148 -7.68 19.68 8.34
C GLY A 148 -6.67 18.97 9.23
N LYS A 149 -6.90 18.90 10.55
CA LYS A 149 -6.06 18.15 11.48
C LYS A 149 -6.29 16.66 11.28
N GLY A 150 -5.24 15.86 11.41
CA GLY A 150 -5.28 14.42 11.28
C GLY A 150 -4.08 13.88 10.54
N VAL A 151 -4.15 12.61 10.16
CA VAL A 151 -3.17 11.91 9.32
C VAL A 151 -3.64 11.99 7.87
N LEU A 152 -2.85 12.59 7.01
CA LEU A 152 -3.16 12.78 5.60
C LEU A 152 -2.17 12.01 4.73
N PHE A 153 -2.65 11.45 3.62
CA PHE A 153 -1.74 11.02 2.56
C PHE A 153 -1.09 12.24 1.89
N GLU A 154 0.13 12.07 1.42
CA GLU A 154 0.78 13.10 0.63
C GLU A 154 -0.07 13.45 -0.61
N GLY A 155 -0.25 14.76 -0.84
CA GLY A 155 -1.07 15.25 -1.95
C GLY A 155 -2.59 15.12 -1.75
N GLN A 156 -3.07 14.61 -0.60
CA GLN A 156 -4.50 14.51 -0.32
C GLN A 156 -5.13 15.88 -0.17
N LYS A 157 -6.02 16.24 -1.10
CA LYS A 157 -6.81 17.47 -1.01
C LYS A 157 -8.06 17.24 -0.16
N LEU A 158 -8.19 17.99 0.92
CA LEU A 158 -9.38 17.94 1.77
C LEU A 158 -10.41 18.95 1.29
N LYS A 159 -11.65 18.51 1.12
CA LYS A 159 -12.78 19.38 0.91
C LYS A 159 -13.16 20.01 2.26
N ARG A 160 -12.63 21.22 2.54
CA ARG A 160 -12.89 21.91 3.80
C ARG A 160 -14.32 22.45 3.85
N LYS A 161 -14.94 22.33 5.01
CA LYS A 161 -16.23 22.93 5.31
C LYS A 161 -16.00 24.25 6.07
N ALA A 162 -16.82 25.26 5.79
CA ALA A 162 -16.85 26.46 6.60
C ALA A 162 -17.39 26.11 7.98
N GLY A 163 -16.71 26.54 9.03
CA GLY A 163 -17.25 26.48 10.39
C GLY A 163 -18.48 27.37 10.52
N LYS A 164 -19.22 27.23 11.60
CA LYS A 164 -20.26 28.21 11.95
C LYS A 164 -19.59 29.58 12.14
N SER A 165 -19.55 30.40 11.11
CA SER A 165 -19.30 31.83 11.29
C SER A 165 -20.55 32.38 11.95
N GLY A 166 -20.44 32.76 13.24
CA GLY A 166 -21.50 33.54 13.86
C GLY A 166 -21.72 34.76 12.98
N LYS A 167 -22.89 34.86 12.36
CA LYS A 167 -23.40 36.17 11.91
C LYS A 167 -23.54 36.98 13.18
N ILE A 168 -22.68 37.98 13.33
CA ILE A 168 -22.97 39.15 14.16
C ILE A 168 -23.95 40.00 13.39
#